data_027d2041c7fb694c444e66cdab5f4b7b
#
_entry.id   027d2041c7fb694c444e66cdab5f4b7b
#
_cell.length_a   1.000
_cell.length_b   1.000
_cell.length_c   1.000
_cell.angle_alpha   90.00
_cell.angle_beta   90.00
_cell.angle_gamma   90.00
#
_symmetry.space_group_name_H-M   'P 1'
#
loop_
_entity.id
_entity.type
_entity.pdbx_description
1 polymer ?
#
loop_
_entity_poly.entity_id
_entity_poly.type
_entity_poly.pdbx_seq_one_letter_code
_entity_poly.pdbx_strand_id
1 'polypeptide(L)'
;LHPRVRRQRQMCIRDRKYTSEEIKAIEEPYYWDAHTNIPRYYQRIAINRTIEAVARGQNRILLVMATGTGKTFTAFQIIHRLTKSGLKRRVLYLADRNVLIDQTMAQDFKPFKKVMTKIQKKNMDSSFEIYMALYQQLVSYDENIPDPFKEFKSTFFDLILVDECHRGSAKDESEWRKVLEYFSSATQIGMTATPKVKEGANNLDYFNEPLYTYSLKQGIEDGFLAPYRVTNSFLNIDLEGWTPEEDELDIKGNLIKAGFYNRKTFGRELVIMQRRDIVARRITKMLHRIGRMTKSIIFCADIEEAEAMRQLLVNYNSDLCKKDSRYIMRITGDENIGKKQLDNFIDPDQPYPTLVTTSEMLSTGVDCKTCGLIVIDKEIGSMTEFKQIVGRGTRLRTDKGKWHFEILDFRNVTQLFKDPEFDGDPELEGGGSKTYPPYRPRRTVSHDQPQREYGLKKYYINGKNVQINTEIVSYLGADGHTLVTESLTDFTRKNIRGKYATLDEFIKNWTAADKKKVIVDELKEYNVLLDAVREKRPDLLNADIFDIICHVA
;
A
#
# COMPACT_ATOMS: atom_id res chain seq x y z
N LEU A 1 1.58 -15.10 -29.54
CA LEU A 1 0.11 -15.27 -29.62
C LEU A 1 -0.19 -16.57 -30.38
N HIS A 2 -1.00 -17.46 -29.79
CA HIS A 2 -1.41 -18.72 -30.42
C HIS A 2 -2.08 -18.44 -31.77
N PRO A 3 -1.82 -19.18 -32.86
CA PRO A 3 -2.33 -18.92 -34.20
C PRO A 3 -3.87 -18.74 -34.29
N ARG A 4 -4.63 -19.43 -33.42
CA ARG A 4 -6.09 -19.28 -33.31
C ARG A 4 -6.51 -17.89 -32.83
N VAL A 5 -5.80 -17.30 -31.84
CA VAL A 5 -6.11 -15.95 -31.33
C VAL A 5 -5.78 -14.88 -32.37
N ARG A 6 -4.72 -15.10 -33.17
CA ARG A 6 -4.38 -14.21 -34.29
C ARG A 6 -5.44 -14.25 -35.41
N ARG A 7 -5.97 -15.43 -35.73
CA ARG A 7 -7.05 -15.59 -36.72
C ARG A 7 -8.38 -14.99 -36.25
N GLN A 8 -8.76 -15.18 -34.99
CA GLN A 8 -9.98 -14.55 -34.44
C GLN A 8 -9.87 -13.03 -34.44
N ARG A 9 -8.70 -12.47 -34.05
CA ARG A 9 -8.46 -11.02 -34.15
C ARG A 9 -8.57 -10.51 -35.59
N GLN A 10 -7.98 -11.20 -36.55
CA GLN A 10 -8.05 -10.83 -37.95
C GLN A 10 -9.49 -10.91 -38.51
N MET A 11 -10.32 -11.87 -38.07
CA MET A 11 -11.75 -11.92 -38.44
C MET A 11 -12.52 -10.73 -37.85
N CYS A 12 -12.34 -10.40 -36.56
CA CYS A 12 -13.02 -9.25 -35.95
C CYS A 12 -12.58 -7.90 -36.56
N ILE A 13 -11.36 -7.80 -37.08
CA ILE A 13 -10.86 -6.61 -37.77
C ILE A 13 -11.51 -6.47 -39.16
N ARG A 14 -11.78 -7.58 -39.87
CA ARG A 14 -12.38 -7.57 -41.21
C ARG A 14 -13.85 -7.13 -41.25
N ASP A 15 -14.60 -7.42 -40.19
CA ASP A 15 -16.05 -7.11 -40.13
C ASP A 15 -16.34 -5.65 -39.74
N ARG A 16 -15.32 -4.86 -39.36
CA ARG A 16 -15.42 -3.44 -39.00
C ARG A 16 -14.52 -2.61 -39.91
N LYS A 17 -15.05 -1.50 -40.41
CA LYS A 17 -14.27 -0.53 -41.20
C LYS A 17 -13.36 0.29 -40.27
N TYR A 18 -12.17 -0.22 -39.96
CA TYR A 18 -11.11 0.56 -39.32
C TYR A 18 -10.25 1.32 -40.34
N THR A 19 -9.73 2.48 -39.96
CA THR A 19 -8.72 3.19 -40.76
C THR A 19 -7.39 2.43 -40.74
N SER A 20 -6.48 2.80 -41.66
CA SER A 20 -5.16 2.18 -41.73
C SER A 20 -4.35 2.37 -40.43
N GLU A 21 -4.46 3.54 -39.78
CA GLU A 21 -3.79 3.87 -38.53
C GLU A 21 -4.36 3.06 -37.36
N GLU A 22 -5.69 2.86 -37.32
CA GLU A 22 -6.36 2.05 -36.31
C GLU A 22 -5.95 0.58 -36.39
N ILE A 23 -5.92 0.02 -37.60
CA ILE A 23 -5.44 -1.36 -37.84
C ILE A 23 -3.98 -1.48 -37.39
N LYS A 24 -3.14 -0.53 -37.81
CA LYS A 24 -1.74 -0.50 -37.44
C LYS A 24 -1.54 -0.42 -35.92
N ALA A 25 -2.35 0.37 -35.18
CA ALA A 25 -2.29 0.44 -33.73
C ALA A 25 -2.68 -0.89 -33.05
N ILE A 26 -3.71 -1.58 -33.58
CA ILE A 26 -4.14 -2.90 -33.07
C ILE A 26 -3.08 -3.97 -33.32
N GLU A 27 -2.38 -3.92 -34.45
CA GLU A 27 -1.36 -4.89 -34.86
C GLU A 27 0.04 -4.55 -34.34
N GLU A 28 0.31 -3.28 -33.94
CA GLU A 28 1.62 -2.84 -33.44
C GLU A 28 2.09 -3.76 -32.29
N PRO A 29 3.30 -4.33 -32.35
CA PRO A 29 3.81 -5.20 -31.28
C PRO A 29 4.08 -4.41 -30.01
N TYR A 30 4.16 -5.15 -28.90
CA TYR A 30 4.65 -4.59 -27.64
C TYR A 30 6.11 -4.14 -27.80
N TYR A 31 6.46 -3.04 -27.13
CA TYR A 31 7.87 -2.67 -27.02
C TYR A 31 8.63 -3.79 -26.30
N TRP A 32 9.74 -4.17 -26.88
CA TRP A 32 10.67 -5.13 -26.30
C TRP A 32 12.10 -4.78 -26.65
N ASP A 33 12.97 -4.84 -25.66
CA ASP A 33 14.43 -4.84 -25.80
C ASP A 33 15.05 -5.83 -24.81
N ALA A 34 16.37 -5.99 -24.82
CA ALA A 34 17.07 -6.96 -23.95
C ALA A 34 16.91 -6.65 -22.43
N HIS A 35 16.47 -5.46 -22.07
CA HIS A 35 16.31 -5.00 -20.69
C HIS A 35 14.84 -4.81 -20.27
N THR A 36 13.89 -4.96 -21.19
CA THR A 36 12.48 -4.73 -20.95
C THR A 36 11.74 -6.02 -20.64
N ASN A 37 10.93 -6.02 -19.61
CA ASN A 37 10.09 -7.16 -19.26
C ASN A 37 9.01 -7.41 -20.33
N ILE A 38 8.71 -8.68 -20.58
CA ILE A 38 7.56 -9.06 -21.41
C ILE A 38 6.28 -8.77 -20.61
N PRO A 39 5.27 -8.08 -21.19
CA PRO A 39 4.01 -7.83 -20.50
C PRO A 39 3.37 -9.14 -20.02
N ARG A 40 2.96 -9.18 -18.75
CA ARG A 40 2.20 -10.30 -18.17
C ARG A 40 0.83 -10.41 -18.83
N TYR A 41 0.17 -11.57 -18.71
CA TYR A 41 -1.09 -11.82 -19.41
C TYR A 41 -2.15 -10.75 -19.12
N TYR A 42 -2.35 -10.36 -17.86
CA TYR A 42 -3.32 -9.34 -17.46
C TYR A 42 -2.97 -7.94 -17.99
N GLN A 43 -1.68 -7.60 -18.07
CA GLN A 43 -1.21 -6.36 -18.70
C GLN A 43 -1.50 -6.39 -20.20
N ARG A 44 -1.27 -7.53 -20.86
CA ARG A 44 -1.64 -7.69 -22.31
C ARG A 44 -3.12 -7.49 -22.55
N ILE A 45 -3.98 -8.00 -21.65
CA ILE A 45 -5.42 -7.80 -21.73
C ILE A 45 -5.75 -6.31 -21.60
N ALA A 46 -5.21 -5.64 -20.54
CA ALA A 46 -5.41 -4.20 -20.33
C ALA A 46 -4.96 -3.37 -21.54
N ILE A 47 -3.72 -3.59 -22.02
CA ILE A 47 -3.15 -2.88 -23.17
C ILE A 47 -4.01 -3.11 -24.43
N ASN A 48 -4.31 -4.36 -24.76
CA ASN A 48 -5.04 -4.67 -25.99
C ASN A 48 -6.45 -4.09 -25.98
N ARG A 49 -7.19 -4.23 -24.85
CA ARG A 49 -8.54 -3.64 -24.72
C ARG A 49 -8.48 -2.12 -24.87
N THR A 50 -7.48 -1.48 -24.28
CA THR A 50 -7.31 -0.03 -24.38
C THR A 50 -7.04 0.39 -25.83
N ILE A 51 -6.11 -0.26 -26.53
CA ILE A 51 -5.81 0.06 -27.93
C ILE A 51 -7.05 -0.14 -28.82
N GLU A 52 -7.79 -1.24 -28.62
CA GLU A 52 -9.04 -1.50 -29.36
C GLU A 52 -10.13 -0.46 -29.04
N ALA A 53 -10.26 -0.03 -27.78
CA ALA A 53 -11.22 1.01 -27.40
C ALA A 53 -10.87 2.37 -28.05
N VAL A 54 -9.59 2.76 -28.05
CA VAL A 54 -9.10 3.97 -28.70
C VAL A 54 -9.33 3.90 -30.22
N ALA A 55 -9.02 2.76 -30.85
CA ALA A 55 -9.27 2.54 -32.28
C ALA A 55 -10.76 2.61 -32.65
N ARG A 56 -11.66 2.33 -31.71
CA ARG A 56 -13.11 2.49 -31.87
C ARG A 56 -13.62 3.90 -31.62
N GLY A 57 -12.74 4.85 -31.32
CA GLY A 57 -13.08 6.24 -31.02
C GLY A 57 -13.58 6.47 -29.59
N GLN A 58 -13.34 5.52 -28.65
CA GLN A 58 -13.65 5.76 -27.25
C GLN A 58 -12.66 6.78 -26.66
N ASN A 59 -13.17 7.90 -26.19
CA ASN A 59 -12.36 9.02 -25.73
C ASN A 59 -12.13 9.05 -24.20
N ARG A 60 -12.88 8.29 -23.43
CA ARG A 60 -12.74 8.19 -21.96
C ARG A 60 -12.64 6.73 -21.56
N ILE A 61 -11.55 6.38 -20.91
CA ILE A 61 -11.20 5.01 -20.59
C ILE A 61 -10.68 4.95 -19.15
N LEU A 62 -11.19 4.02 -18.36
CA LEU A 62 -10.69 3.76 -17.00
C LEU A 62 -10.08 2.37 -16.92
N LEU A 63 -8.86 2.29 -16.38
CA LEU A 63 -8.18 1.04 -16.03
C LEU A 63 -8.04 0.96 -14.51
N VAL A 64 -8.61 -0.06 -13.91
CA VAL A 64 -8.46 -0.35 -12.48
C VAL A 64 -7.47 -1.49 -12.32
N MET A 65 -6.29 -1.19 -11.79
CA MET A 65 -5.22 -2.16 -11.62
C MET A 65 -4.58 -2.00 -10.23
N ALA A 66 -4.54 -3.07 -9.45
CA ALA A 66 -4.01 -3.04 -8.08
C ALA A 66 -2.59 -2.47 -8.01
N THR A 67 -2.21 -1.93 -6.86
CA THR A 67 -0.84 -1.51 -6.60
C THR A 67 0.09 -2.73 -6.75
N GLY A 68 1.18 -2.55 -7.48
CA GLY A 68 2.10 -3.68 -7.70
C GLY A 68 1.94 -4.43 -9.00
N THR A 69 0.90 -4.18 -9.77
CA THR A 69 0.62 -4.87 -11.04
C THR A 69 1.31 -4.25 -12.26
N GLY A 70 2.09 -3.16 -12.07
CA GLY A 70 2.84 -2.51 -13.14
C GLY A 70 1.99 -1.58 -14.00
N LYS A 71 1.16 -0.72 -13.36
CA LYS A 71 0.39 0.33 -14.05
C LYS A 71 1.25 1.19 -14.96
N THR A 72 2.38 1.69 -14.45
CA THR A 72 3.31 2.55 -15.21
C THR A 72 3.84 1.85 -16.45
N PHE A 73 4.22 0.58 -16.34
CA PHE A 73 4.66 -0.22 -17.47
C PHE A 73 3.51 -0.45 -18.49
N THR A 74 2.29 -0.66 -18.01
CA THR A 74 1.09 -0.77 -18.86
C THR A 74 0.84 0.53 -19.63
N ALA A 75 0.95 1.69 -18.95
CA ALA A 75 0.85 3.00 -19.56
C ALA A 75 1.92 3.21 -20.65
N PHE A 76 3.16 2.87 -20.35
CA PHE A 76 4.26 2.93 -21.32
C PHE A 76 3.95 2.14 -22.60
N GLN A 77 3.50 0.90 -22.46
CA GLN A 77 3.17 0.04 -23.60
C GLN A 77 1.97 0.58 -24.43
N ILE A 78 0.98 1.17 -23.77
CA ILE A 78 -0.16 1.82 -24.44
C ILE A 78 0.33 3.03 -25.25
N ILE A 79 1.11 3.92 -24.64
CA ILE A 79 1.68 5.09 -25.30
C ILE A 79 2.55 4.66 -26.48
N HIS A 80 3.46 3.69 -26.26
CA HIS A 80 4.34 3.20 -27.32
C HIS A 80 3.56 2.75 -28.56
N ARG A 81 2.54 1.91 -28.38
CA ARG A 81 1.76 1.37 -29.51
C ARG A 81 0.96 2.46 -30.24
N LEU A 82 0.34 3.38 -29.48
CA LEU A 82 -0.45 4.47 -30.05
C LEU A 82 0.42 5.50 -30.79
N THR A 83 1.60 5.81 -30.29
CA THR A 83 2.52 6.77 -30.93
C THR A 83 3.26 6.13 -32.12
N LYS A 84 3.72 4.89 -31.97
CA LYS A 84 4.42 4.17 -33.03
C LYS A 84 3.55 3.88 -34.26
N SER A 85 2.27 3.61 -34.03
CA SER A 85 1.29 3.44 -35.12
C SER A 85 0.97 4.76 -35.85
N GLY A 86 1.23 5.91 -35.22
CA GLY A 86 0.83 7.23 -35.69
C GLY A 86 -0.61 7.62 -35.35
N LEU A 87 -1.37 6.77 -34.63
CA LEU A 87 -2.76 7.06 -34.24
C LEU A 87 -2.84 8.21 -33.22
N LYS A 88 -1.83 8.34 -32.37
CA LYS A 88 -1.63 9.45 -31.43
C LYS A 88 -0.21 9.99 -31.54
N ARG A 89 -0.01 11.29 -31.34
CA ARG A 89 1.30 11.93 -31.53
C ARG A 89 1.78 12.72 -30.32
N ARG A 90 0.89 13.46 -29.65
CA ARG A 90 1.21 14.31 -28.51
C ARG A 90 0.52 13.84 -27.27
N VAL A 91 1.32 13.40 -26.31
CA VAL A 91 0.87 12.73 -25.09
C VAL A 91 1.13 13.62 -23.89
N LEU A 92 0.14 13.79 -23.03
CA LEU A 92 0.30 14.36 -21.69
C LEU A 92 0.13 13.25 -20.64
N TYR A 93 1.16 13.02 -19.83
CA TYR A 93 1.13 12.11 -18.70
C TYR A 93 1.04 12.91 -17.39
N LEU A 94 -0.05 12.76 -16.67
CA LEU A 94 -0.33 13.47 -15.41
C LEU A 94 -0.09 12.55 -14.22
N ALA A 95 0.68 13.03 -13.24
CA ALA A 95 0.88 12.37 -11.96
C ALA A 95 0.71 13.38 -10.81
N ASP A 96 0.59 12.87 -9.57
CA ASP A 96 0.38 13.70 -8.38
C ASP A 96 1.67 14.12 -7.67
N ARG A 97 2.81 13.43 -7.94
CA ARG A 97 4.09 13.66 -7.24
C ARG A 97 5.30 13.64 -8.15
N ASN A 98 6.26 14.54 -7.86
CA ASN A 98 7.51 14.64 -8.59
C ASN A 98 8.33 13.34 -8.59
N VAL A 99 8.40 12.66 -7.44
CA VAL A 99 9.14 11.39 -7.30
C VAL A 99 8.59 10.34 -8.26
N LEU A 100 7.27 10.28 -8.46
CA LEU A 100 6.65 9.35 -9.42
C LEU A 100 7.05 9.69 -10.86
N ILE A 101 7.04 10.96 -11.23
CA ILE A 101 7.45 11.39 -12.58
C ILE A 101 8.91 11.03 -12.82
N ASP A 102 9.81 11.39 -11.90
CA ASP A 102 11.25 11.18 -12.06
C ASP A 102 11.59 9.68 -12.13
N GLN A 103 10.96 8.83 -11.31
CA GLN A 103 11.09 7.37 -11.39
C GLN A 103 10.53 6.81 -12.70
N THR A 104 9.34 7.26 -13.12
CA THR A 104 8.72 6.85 -14.38
C THR A 104 9.63 7.16 -15.57
N MET A 105 10.17 8.39 -15.64
CA MET A 105 11.08 8.81 -16.71
C MET A 105 12.39 8.02 -16.72
N ALA A 106 12.93 7.69 -15.54
CA ALA A 106 14.21 6.99 -15.42
C ALA A 106 14.11 5.49 -15.67
N GLN A 107 12.93 4.89 -15.44
CA GLN A 107 12.69 3.45 -15.53
C GLN A 107 11.90 3.08 -16.78
N ASP A 108 10.58 2.91 -16.65
CA ASP A 108 9.73 2.37 -17.71
C ASP A 108 9.71 3.23 -18.98
N PHE A 109 9.79 4.57 -18.83
CA PHE A 109 9.74 5.51 -19.94
C PHE A 109 11.14 5.89 -20.52
N LYS A 110 12.20 5.28 -20.03
CA LYS A 110 13.56 5.50 -20.54
C LYS A 110 13.68 5.42 -22.09
N PRO A 111 12.97 4.51 -22.79
CA PRO A 111 13.00 4.48 -24.26
C PRO A 111 12.52 5.78 -24.92
N PHE A 112 11.67 6.55 -24.27
CA PHE A 112 11.18 7.84 -24.78
C PHE A 112 12.08 9.05 -24.47
N LYS A 113 13.24 8.85 -23.85
CA LYS A 113 14.12 9.94 -23.37
C LYS A 113 14.36 11.06 -24.38
N LYS A 114 14.44 10.74 -25.68
CA LYS A 114 14.71 11.72 -26.74
C LYS A 114 13.51 12.57 -27.15
N VAL A 115 12.29 12.09 -26.89
CA VAL A 115 11.03 12.70 -27.32
C VAL A 115 10.15 13.12 -26.13
N MET A 116 10.66 12.99 -24.90
CA MET A 116 9.94 13.23 -23.65
C MET A 116 10.54 14.40 -22.88
N THR A 117 9.67 15.23 -22.32
CA THR A 117 10.04 16.34 -21.42
C THR A 117 9.18 16.39 -20.18
N LYS A 118 9.70 17.00 -19.11
CA LYS A 118 8.94 17.33 -17.90
C LYS A 118 8.57 18.81 -17.94
N ILE A 119 7.27 19.10 -17.85
CA ILE A 119 6.78 20.49 -17.79
C ILE A 119 7.25 21.12 -16.47
N GLN A 120 7.92 22.25 -16.59
CA GLN A 120 8.35 23.10 -15.48
C GLN A 120 7.88 24.53 -15.76
N LYS A 121 7.50 25.28 -14.70
CA LYS A 121 6.88 26.63 -14.76
C LYS A 121 7.54 27.67 -15.72
N LYS A 122 8.68 27.37 -16.33
CA LYS A 122 9.42 28.28 -17.22
C LYS A 122 9.79 27.70 -18.58
N ASN A 123 9.40 26.48 -18.90
CA ASN A 123 9.85 25.82 -20.14
C ASN A 123 8.72 24.95 -20.72
N MET A 124 7.83 25.60 -21.48
CA MET A 124 6.79 24.91 -22.25
C MET A 124 7.23 24.79 -23.72
N ASP A 125 8.30 24.03 -23.95
CA ASP A 125 8.77 23.75 -25.30
C ASP A 125 7.77 22.80 -26.00
N SER A 126 7.20 23.27 -27.11
CA SER A 126 6.20 22.55 -27.90
C SER A 126 6.80 21.52 -28.89
N SER A 127 8.10 21.28 -28.85
CA SER A 127 8.82 20.41 -29.79
C SER A 127 8.77 18.92 -29.43
N PHE A 128 8.42 18.58 -28.20
CA PHE A 128 8.38 17.21 -27.71
C PHE A 128 7.07 16.48 -28.07
N GLU A 129 7.11 15.15 -28.03
CA GLU A 129 5.93 14.30 -28.27
C GLU A 129 5.25 13.88 -26.96
N ILE A 130 6.03 13.67 -25.88
CA ILE A 130 5.54 13.20 -24.58
C ILE A 130 5.88 14.22 -23.50
N TYR A 131 4.85 14.66 -22.79
CA TYR A 131 4.93 15.65 -21.73
C TYR A 131 4.55 15.01 -20.40
N MET A 132 5.43 15.12 -19.43
CA MET A 132 5.19 14.67 -18.05
C MET A 132 4.93 15.88 -17.17
N ALA A 133 3.84 15.88 -16.43
CA ALA A 133 3.46 17.00 -15.57
C ALA A 133 2.83 16.56 -14.26
N LEU A 134 3.00 17.39 -13.23
CA LEU A 134 2.10 17.36 -12.07
C LEU A 134 0.86 18.18 -12.41
N TYR A 135 -0.32 17.68 -12.04
CA TYR A 135 -1.55 18.45 -12.25
C TYR A 135 -1.51 19.79 -11.50
N GLN A 136 -0.89 19.85 -10.29
CA GLN A 136 -0.70 21.07 -9.51
C GLN A 136 0.20 22.13 -10.21
N GLN A 137 1.02 21.72 -11.18
CA GLN A 137 1.85 22.63 -11.97
C GLN A 137 1.12 23.23 -13.15
N LEU A 138 0.03 22.60 -13.57
CA LEU A 138 -0.77 23.02 -14.71
C LEU A 138 -1.92 23.95 -14.34
N VAL A 139 -2.29 24.03 -13.07
CA VAL A 139 -3.40 24.82 -12.56
C VAL A 139 -2.88 25.95 -11.66
N SER A 140 -3.45 27.14 -11.77
CA SER A 140 -3.18 28.27 -10.87
C SER A 140 -4.11 28.24 -9.68
N TYR A 141 -3.59 28.49 -8.48
CA TYR A 141 -4.37 28.67 -7.26
C TYR A 141 -4.79 30.14 -7.04
N ASP A 142 -4.31 31.05 -7.85
CA ASP A 142 -4.65 32.46 -7.87
C ASP A 142 -5.57 32.74 -9.06
N GLU A 143 -6.79 33.18 -8.80
CA GLU A 143 -7.81 33.45 -9.82
C GLU A 143 -7.39 34.57 -10.79
N ASN A 144 -6.42 35.42 -10.41
CA ASN A 144 -5.88 36.48 -11.25
C ASN A 144 -4.77 36.01 -12.18
N ILE A 145 -4.25 34.78 -12.02
CA ILE A 145 -3.18 34.22 -12.85
C ILE A 145 -3.78 33.13 -13.74
N PRO A 146 -3.66 33.25 -15.06
CA PRO A 146 -4.13 32.24 -15.98
C PRO A 146 -3.52 30.85 -15.67
N ASP A 147 -4.34 29.82 -15.79
CA ASP A 147 -3.86 28.44 -15.65
C ASP A 147 -2.75 28.12 -16.66
N PRO A 148 -1.60 27.60 -16.24
CA PRO A 148 -0.50 27.29 -17.13
C PRO A 148 -0.85 26.35 -18.29
N PHE A 149 -1.83 25.43 -18.12
CA PHE A 149 -2.25 24.56 -19.22
C PHE A 149 -2.82 25.33 -20.42
N LYS A 150 -3.32 26.56 -20.24
CA LYS A 150 -3.87 27.39 -21.31
C LYS A 150 -2.80 27.97 -22.26
N GLU A 151 -1.51 27.84 -21.91
CA GLU A 151 -0.42 28.14 -22.85
C GLU A 151 -0.40 27.18 -24.05
N PHE A 152 -0.94 25.97 -23.88
CA PHE A 152 -1.18 25.06 -24.99
C PHE A 152 -2.57 25.28 -25.60
N LYS A 153 -2.68 25.13 -26.91
CA LYS A 153 -4.00 25.10 -27.58
C LYS A 153 -4.81 23.91 -27.07
N SER A 154 -6.12 24.04 -26.95
CA SER A 154 -7.01 22.97 -26.48
C SER A 154 -6.95 21.67 -27.31
N THR A 155 -6.45 21.73 -28.52
CA THR A 155 -6.24 20.59 -29.43
C THR A 155 -4.77 20.14 -29.50
N PHE A 156 -3.91 20.64 -28.61
CA PHE A 156 -2.48 20.33 -28.68
C PHE A 156 -2.16 18.88 -28.32
N PHE A 157 -2.77 18.36 -27.28
CA PHE A 157 -2.64 16.95 -26.90
C PHE A 157 -3.75 16.13 -27.55
N ASP A 158 -3.41 14.94 -28.04
CA ASP A 158 -4.36 13.98 -28.59
C ASP A 158 -4.52 12.72 -27.72
N LEU A 159 -3.65 12.57 -26.71
CA LEU A 159 -3.74 11.51 -25.69
C LEU A 159 -3.35 12.09 -24.33
N ILE A 160 -4.16 11.84 -23.31
CA ILE A 160 -3.87 12.19 -21.91
C ILE A 160 -3.98 10.94 -21.05
N LEU A 161 -2.95 10.65 -20.27
CA LEU A 161 -2.99 9.62 -19.24
C LEU A 161 -2.94 10.27 -17.87
N VAL A 162 -3.82 9.85 -16.97
CA VAL A 162 -3.86 10.32 -15.59
C VAL A 162 -3.56 9.14 -14.67
N ASP A 163 -2.37 9.15 -14.08
CA ASP A 163 -2.00 8.14 -13.09
C ASP A 163 -2.56 8.51 -11.72
N GLU A 164 -3.00 7.49 -10.99
CA GLU A 164 -3.67 7.62 -9.69
C GLU A 164 -4.85 8.62 -9.72
N CYS A 165 -5.68 8.54 -10.76
CA CYS A 165 -6.79 9.48 -11.04
C CYS A 165 -7.86 9.57 -9.93
N HIS A 166 -7.77 8.73 -8.89
CA HIS A 166 -8.63 8.76 -7.69
C HIS A 166 -8.16 9.77 -6.63
N ARG A 167 -6.97 10.36 -6.80
CA ARG A 167 -6.35 11.22 -5.79
C ARG A 167 -6.81 12.65 -5.86
N GLY A 168 -6.80 13.24 -4.66
CA GLY A 168 -7.08 14.63 -4.42
C GLY A 168 -8.25 14.83 -3.45
N SER A 169 -8.26 16.00 -2.80
CA SER A 169 -9.44 16.54 -2.15
C SER A 169 -10.50 16.86 -3.21
N ALA A 170 -11.75 17.15 -2.82
CA ALA A 170 -12.76 17.61 -3.78
C ALA A 170 -12.28 18.83 -4.59
N LYS A 171 -11.41 19.66 -4.01
CA LYS A 171 -10.75 20.78 -4.68
C LYS A 171 -9.72 20.31 -5.73
N ASP A 172 -8.87 19.34 -5.38
CA ASP A 172 -7.87 18.80 -6.33
C ASP A 172 -8.54 18.04 -7.47
N GLU A 173 -9.66 17.35 -7.23
CA GLU A 173 -10.46 16.70 -8.27
C GLU A 173 -11.05 17.73 -9.25
N SER A 174 -11.46 18.89 -8.77
CA SER A 174 -11.92 19.96 -9.66
C SER A 174 -10.81 20.52 -10.54
N GLU A 175 -9.55 20.45 -10.11
CA GLU A 175 -8.40 21.05 -10.81
C GLU A 175 -7.88 20.19 -11.95
N TRP A 176 -7.60 18.89 -11.72
CA TRP A 176 -7.20 18.02 -12.83
C TRP A 176 -8.35 17.85 -13.84
N ARG A 177 -9.59 17.90 -13.39
CA ARG A 177 -10.78 17.86 -14.25
C ARG A 177 -10.83 19.07 -15.18
N LYS A 178 -10.48 20.28 -14.73
CA LYS A 178 -10.34 21.47 -15.58
C LYS A 178 -9.36 21.24 -16.73
N VAL A 179 -8.22 20.59 -16.46
CA VAL A 179 -7.23 20.25 -17.48
C VAL A 179 -7.82 19.29 -18.52
N LEU A 180 -8.53 18.24 -18.06
CA LEU A 180 -9.15 17.26 -18.96
C LEU A 180 -10.30 17.86 -19.79
N GLU A 181 -11.10 18.72 -19.18
CA GLU A 181 -12.21 19.42 -19.87
C GLU A 181 -11.67 20.38 -20.93
N TYR A 182 -10.58 21.09 -20.65
CA TYR A 182 -9.94 21.96 -21.62
C TYR A 182 -9.41 21.19 -22.84
N PHE A 183 -8.78 20.04 -22.63
CA PHE A 183 -8.31 19.15 -23.70
C PHE A 183 -9.33 18.06 -24.06
N SER A 184 -10.61 18.40 -24.11
CA SER A 184 -11.72 17.45 -24.31
C SER A 184 -11.67 16.69 -25.64
N SER A 185 -10.93 17.20 -26.63
CA SER A 185 -10.69 16.51 -27.92
C SER A 185 -9.70 15.35 -27.81
N ALA A 186 -8.88 15.31 -26.76
CA ALA A 186 -7.93 14.24 -26.52
C ALA A 186 -8.62 12.95 -26.05
N THR A 187 -8.07 11.80 -26.41
CA THR A 187 -8.38 10.55 -25.73
C THR A 187 -7.81 10.58 -24.33
N GLN A 188 -8.61 10.25 -23.33
CA GLN A 188 -8.26 10.37 -21.91
C GLN A 188 -8.33 9.01 -21.23
N ILE A 189 -7.23 8.58 -20.65
CA ILE A 189 -7.10 7.29 -19.97
C ILE A 189 -6.78 7.53 -18.50
N GLY A 190 -7.72 7.20 -17.61
CA GLY A 190 -7.50 7.17 -16.17
C GLY A 190 -6.95 5.82 -15.72
N MET A 191 -5.96 5.83 -14.84
CA MET A 191 -5.40 4.64 -14.22
C MET A 191 -5.46 4.77 -12.70
N THR A 192 -5.96 3.74 -12.02
CA THR A 192 -6.08 3.76 -10.56
C THR A 192 -5.98 2.35 -9.98
N ALA A 193 -5.54 2.24 -8.73
CA ALA A 193 -5.68 1.00 -7.96
C ALA A 193 -7.04 0.90 -7.26
N THR A 194 -7.72 2.04 -7.07
CA THR A 194 -8.93 2.14 -6.24
C THR A 194 -9.92 3.12 -6.86
N PRO A 195 -10.92 2.66 -7.61
CA PRO A 195 -11.97 3.56 -8.08
C PRO A 195 -12.76 4.11 -6.88
N LYS A 196 -13.06 5.40 -6.88
CA LYS A 196 -13.94 6.02 -5.88
C LYS A 196 -15.40 5.80 -6.28
N VAL A 197 -16.20 5.28 -5.36
CA VAL A 197 -17.65 5.00 -5.52
C VAL A 197 -18.49 5.84 -4.54
N LYS A 198 -18.02 6.99 -4.07
CA LYS A 198 -18.80 7.83 -3.15
C LYS A 198 -19.63 8.88 -3.91
N GLU A 199 -20.89 9.07 -3.45
CA GLU A 199 -21.77 10.13 -3.94
C GLU A 199 -21.07 11.51 -3.88
N GLY A 200 -21.00 12.18 -5.01
CA GLY A 200 -20.47 13.56 -5.14
C GLY A 200 -19.02 13.71 -5.62
N ALA A 201 -18.22 12.64 -5.68
CA ALA A 201 -16.86 12.67 -6.24
C ALA A 201 -16.51 11.28 -6.82
N ASN A 202 -17.11 10.95 -7.95
CA ASN A 202 -16.99 9.63 -8.54
C ASN A 202 -16.18 9.70 -9.83
N ASN A 203 -15.01 9.05 -9.86
CA ASN A 203 -14.23 8.94 -11.10
C ASN A 203 -14.97 8.14 -12.18
N LEU A 204 -15.91 7.28 -11.77
CA LEU A 204 -16.78 6.55 -12.67
C LEU A 204 -17.70 7.50 -13.42
N ASP A 205 -18.10 8.64 -12.82
CA ASP A 205 -18.94 9.65 -13.51
C ASP A 205 -18.19 10.33 -14.66
N TYR A 206 -16.85 10.44 -14.57
CA TYR A 206 -16.04 11.05 -15.61
C TYR A 206 -15.58 10.05 -16.68
N PHE A 207 -15.05 8.90 -16.25
CA PHE A 207 -14.45 7.91 -17.14
C PHE A 207 -15.42 6.78 -17.54
N ASN A 208 -16.63 6.71 -16.96
CA ASN A 208 -17.59 5.60 -17.05
C ASN A 208 -17.07 4.31 -16.38
N GLU A 209 -17.76 3.21 -16.61
CA GLU A 209 -17.38 1.88 -16.14
C GLU A 209 -15.93 1.52 -16.52
N PRO A 210 -15.18 0.86 -15.65
CA PRO A 210 -13.83 0.43 -15.97
C PRO A 210 -13.81 -0.49 -17.20
N LEU A 211 -12.97 -0.14 -18.17
CA LEU A 211 -12.73 -0.99 -19.33
C LEU A 211 -12.07 -2.33 -18.94
N TYR A 212 -11.28 -2.29 -17.90
CA TYR A 212 -10.61 -3.46 -17.35
C TYR A 212 -10.31 -3.28 -15.86
N THR A 213 -10.55 -4.33 -15.08
CA THR A 213 -10.24 -4.41 -13.66
C THR A 213 -9.32 -5.60 -13.39
N TYR A 214 -8.25 -5.37 -12.63
CA TYR A 214 -7.36 -6.41 -12.10
C TYR A 214 -7.08 -6.12 -10.63
N SER A 215 -7.77 -6.86 -9.76
CA SER A 215 -7.78 -6.63 -8.32
C SER A 215 -6.51 -7.16 -7.63
N LEU A 216 -6.30 -6.78 -6.35
CA LEU A 216 -5.24 -7.35 -5.53
C LEU A 216 -5.45 -8.84 -5.32
N LYS A 217 -6.70 -9.24 -5.05
CA LYS A 217 -7.10 -10.64 -4.91
C LYS A 217 -6.68 -11.45 -6.13
N GLN A 218 -7.09 -11.04 -7.33
CA GLN A 218 -6.67 -11.71 -8.57
C GLN A 218 -5.16 -11.79 -8.72
N GLY A 219 -4.44 -10.71 -8.36
CA GLY A 219 -2.97 -10.70 -8.44
C GLY A 219 -2.29 -11.69 -7.48
N ILE A 220 -2.88 -11.93 -6.32
CA ILE A 220 -2.41 -12.92 -5.35
C ILE A 220 -2.75 -14.34 -5.84
N GLU A 221 -3.99 -14.58 -6.27
CA GLU A 221 -4.45 -15.86 -6.83
C GLU A 221 -3.62 -16.31 -8.02
N ASP A 222 -3.28 -15.38 -8.89
CA ASP A 222 -2.43 -15.62 -10.06
C ASP A 222 -0.93 -15.78 -9.71
N GLY A 223 -0.55 -15.58 -8.44
CA GLY A 223 0.84 -15.66 -8.00
C GLY A 223 1.75 -14.54 -8.49
N PHE A 224 1.20 -13.38 -8.86
CA PHE A 224 1.98 -12.20 -9.25
C PHE A 224 2.19 -11.20 -8.12
N LEU A 225 1.37 -11.27 -7.08
CA LEU A 225 1.48 -10.43 -5.89
C LEU A 225 1.65 -11.31 -4.64
N ALA A 226 2.37 -10.77 -3.66
CA ALA A 226 2.62 -11.45 -2.40
C ALA A 226 1.35 -11.46 -1.54
N PRO A 227 0.91 -12.61 -1.02
CA PRO A 227 -0.10 -12.67 0.01
C PRO A 227 0.40 -12.02 1.29
N TYR A 228 -0.53 -11.67 2.17
CA TYR A 228 -0.19 -11.03 3.44
C TYR A 228 -0.86 -11.72 4.62
N ARG A 229 -0.24 -11.53 5.79
CA ARG A 229 -0.77 -11.93 7.07
C ARG A 229 -0.92 -10.69 7.93
N VAL A 230 -2.07 -10.55 8.59
CA VAL A 230 -2.36 -9.42 9.47
C VAL A 230 -2.34 -9.88 10.92
N THR A 231 -1.63 -9.16 11.77
CA THR A 231 -1.73 -9.27 13.22
C THR A 231 -2.32 -7.97 13.75
N ASN A 232 -3.57 -8.01 14.19
CA ASN A 232 -4.20 -6.89 14.89
C ASN A 232 -3.84 -6.98 16.38
N SER A 233 -3.18 -5.95 16.91
CA SER A 233 -2.79 -5.85 18.30
C SER A 233 -3.64 -4.80 19.01
N PHE A 234 -4.48 -5.25 19.96
CA PHE A 234 -5.39 -4.39 20.70
C PHE A 234 -4.78 -4.06 22.07
N LEU A 235 -4.53 -2.77 22.31
CA LEU A 235 -4.09 -2.30 23.60
C LEU A 235 -5.31 -1.95 24.46
N ASN A 236 -5.24 -2.21 25.76
CA ASN A 236 -6.31 -1.90 26.72
C ASN A 236 -6.73 -0.43 26.63
N ILE A 237 -5.76 0.50 26.63
CA ILE A 237 -6.02 1.93 26.60
C ILE A 237 -6.70 2.38 25.27
N ASP A 238 -6.42 1.69 24.15
CA ASP A 238 -7.06 1.96 22.87
C ASP A 238 -8.54 1.52 22.84
N LEU A 239 -8.91 0.53 23.67
CA LEU A 239 -10.27 0.01 23.79
C LEU A 239 -11.08 0.81 24.82
N GLU A 240 -10.48 1.12 25.96
CA GLU A 240 -11.13 1.79 27.09
C GLU A 240 -11.19 3.31 26.89
N GLY A 241 -10.19 3.88 26.20
CA GLY A 241 -9.98 5.31 26.13
C GLY A 241 -9.43 5.88 27.43
N TRP A 242 -9.38 7.20 27.52
CA TRP A 242 -8.90 7.90 28.69
C TRP A 242 -9.53 9.29 28.84
N THR A 243 -9.82 9.69 30.07
CA THR A 243 -10.32 11.01 30.44
C THR A 243 -9.39 11.61 31.49
N PRO A 244 -8.94 12.87 31.34
CA PRO A 244 -8.17 13.53 32.37
C PRO A 244 -9.00 13.79 33.63
N GLU A 245 -8.31 13.79 34.78
CA GLU A 245 -8.89 14.31 36.01
C GLU A 245 -9.04 15.84 35.93
N GLU A 246 -9.81 16.44 36.84
CA GLU A 246 -9.99 17.89 36.90
C GLU A 246 -8.60 18.53 37.15
N ASP A 247 -8.25 19.54 36.34
CA ASP A 247 -6.96 20.23 36.40
C ASP A 247 -5.69 19.35 36.17
N GLU A 248 -5.81 18.17 35.56
CA GLU A 248 -4.67 17.32 35.27
C GLU A 248 -3.69 18.00 34.30
N LEU A 249 -2.42 18.03 34.67
CA LEU A 249 -1.35 18.58 33.84
C LEU A 249 -0.61 17.48 33.09
N ASP A 250 -0.19 17.79 31.88
CA ASP A 250 0.73 16.92 31.13
C ASP A 250 2.17 16.99 31.68
N ILE A 251 3.05 16.12 31.21
CA ILE A 251 4.46 16.09 31.66
C ILE A 251 5.25 17.38 31.35
N LYS A 252 4.71 18.26 30.51
CA LYS A 252 5.28 19.56 30.16
C LYS A 252 4.66 20.69 31.00
N GLY A 253 3.76 20.37 31.94
CA GLY A 253 3.06 21.34 32.79
C GLY A 253 1.89 22.04 32.09
N ASN A 254 1.39 21.53 30.99
CA ASN A 254 0.23 22.09 30.33
C ASN A 254 -1.07 21.47 30.87
N LEU A 255 -2.05 22.30 31.14
CA LEU A 255 -3.39 21.83 31.49
C LEU A 255 -3.98 21.04 30.32
N ILE A 256 -4.38 19.79 30.60
CA ILE A 256 -4.99 18.91 29.60
C ILE A 256 -6.45 19.33 29.44
N LYS A 257 -6.86 19.52 28.19
CA LYS A 257 -8.25 19.87 27.89
C LYS A 257 -9.19 18.74 28.33
N ALA A 258 -10.22 19.08 29.09
CA ALA A 258 -11.25 18.11 29.48
C ALA A 258 -11.89 17.49 28.23
N GLY A 259 -12.03 16.16 28.24
CA GLY A 259 -12.59 15.42 27.12
C GLY A 259 -12.25 13.94 27.18
N PHE A 260 -12.91 13.15 26.34
CA PHE A 260 -12.64 11.71 26.21
C PHE A 260 -11.64 11.48 25.07
N TYR A 261 -10.46 11.02 25.43
CA TYR A 261 -9.40 10.66 24.48
C TYR A 261 -9.44 9.17 24.18
N ASN A 262 -9.36 8.82 22.92
CA ASN A 262 -9.46 7.44 22.46
C ASN A 262 -8.45 7.16 21.35
N ARG A 263 -8.51 5.98 20.77
CA ARG A 263 -7.60 5.53 19.70
C ARG A 263 -7.43 6.56 18.57
N LYS A 264 -8.48 7.33 18.21
CA LYS A 264 -8.43 8.32 17.12
C LYS A 264 -7.63 9.57 17.49
N THR A 265 -7.62 9.93 18.77
CA THR A 265 -6.91 11.11 19.29
C THR A 265 -5.50 10.78 19.77
N PHE A 266 -5.22 9.49 20.08
CA PHE A 266 -3.90 9.07 20.52
C PHE A 266 -2.84 9.23 19.42
N GLY A 267 -1.72 9.87 19.78
CA GLY A 267 -0.63 10.22 18.89
C GLY A 267 -0.84 11.55 18.16
N ARG A 268 -2.07 12.09 18.11
CA ARG A 268 -2.41 13.38 17.50
C ARG A 268 -2.62 14.48 18.55
N GLU A 269 -3.53 14.27 19.49
CA GLU A 269 -3.88 15.22 20.53
C GLU A 269 -3.31 14.81 21.88
N LEU A 270 -3.25 13.52 22.17
CA LEU A 270 -2.72 12.97 23.40
C LEU A 270 -1.70 11.86 23.11
N VAL A 271 -0.52 11.98 23.70
CA VAL A 271 0.53 10.98 23.64
C VAL A 271 0.65 10.29 24.98
N ILE A 272 0.51 8.98 24.99
CA ILE A 272 0.72 8.10 26.14
C ILE A 272 2.08 7.41 25.98
N MET A 273 3.05 7.80 26.81
CA MET A 273 4.43 7.33 26.66
C MET A 273 4.54 5.80 26.72
N GLN A 274 3.79 5.16 27.60
CA GLN A 274 3.77 3.69 27.74
C GLN A 274 3.17 3.00 26.50
N ARG A 275 2.16 3.61 25.88
CA ARG A 275 1.58 3.08 24.64
C ARG A 275 2.63 3.03 23.53
N ARG A 276 3.36 4.12 23.36
CA ARG A 276 4.44 4.22 22.36
C ARG A 276 5.53 3.20 22.60
N ASP A 277 5.92 3.00 23.87
CA ASP A 277 6.94 2.04 24.29
C ASP A 277 6.52 0.59 24.00
N ILE A 278 5.28 0.21 24.33
CA ILE A 278 4.74 -1.13 24.06
C ILE A 278 4.68 -1.41 22.56
N VAL A 279 4.26 -0.43 21.76
CA VAL A 279 4.24 -0.54 20.30
C VAL A 279 5.66 -0.81 19.78
N ALA A 280 6.67 -0.06 20.23
CA ALA A 280 8.06 -0.25 19.82
C ALA A 280 8.62 -1.64 20.21
N ARG A 281 8.33 -2.10 21.43
CA ARG A 281 8.69 -3.45 21.89
C ARG A 281 8.03 -4.53 21.03
N ARG A 282 6.75 -4.36 20.73
CA ARG A 282 6.01 -5.33 19.92
C ARG A 282 6.52 -5.43 18.49
N ILE A 283 6.90 -4.28 17.89
CA ILE A 283 7.57 -4.24 16.58
C ILE A 283 8.90 -5.00 16.65
N THR A 284 9.73 -4.69 17.63
CA THR A 284 11.03 -5.36 17.81
C THR A 284 10.87 -6.87 17.96
N LYS A 285 9.89 -7.31 18.74
CA LYS A 285 9.55 -8.72 18.90
C LYS A 285 9.11 -9.37 17.59
N MET A 286 8.30 -8.69 16.79
CA MET A 286 7.90 -9.15 15.45
C MET A 286 9.13 -9.35 14.57
N LEU A 287 10.06 -8.40 14.58
CA LEU A 287 11.33 -8.47 13.83
C LEU A 287 12.20 -9.66 14.26
N HIS A 288 12.25 -9.99 15.54
CA HIS A 288 12.96 -11.20 16.00
C HIS A 288 12.34 -12.48 15.43
N ARG A 289 11.02 -12.50 15.24
CA ARG A 289 10.30 -13.64 14.66
C ARG A 289 10.53 -13.79 13.16
N ILE A 290 10.37 -12.70 12.39
CA ILE A 290 10.39 -12.73 10.93
C ILE A 290 11.77 -12.49 10.32
N GLY A 291 12.75 -12.14 11.15
CA GLY A 291 14.11 -11.77 10.73
C GLY A 291 14.38 -10.27 10.90
N ARG A 292 15.39 -9.94 11.70
CA ARG A 292 15.73 -8.54 12.05
C ARG A 292 16.22 -7.70 10.88
N MET A 293 16.62 -8.33 9.77
CA MET A 293 17.01 -7.65 8.52
C MET A 293 15.86 -7.52 7.50
N THR A 294 14.64 -7.86 7.90
CA THR A 294 13.45 -7.69 7.06
C THR A 294 13.16 -6.20 6.86
N LYS A 295 13.18 -5.72 5.62
CA LYS A 295 12.81 -4.34 5.31
C LYS A 295 11.40 -4.03 5.76
N SER A 296 11.24 -2.97 6.54
CA SER A 296 10.01 -2.66 7.27
C SER A 296 9.64 -1.19 7.16
N ILE A 297 8.34 -0.92 6.99
CA ILE A 297 7.79 0.45 6.99
C ILE A 297 6.86 0.59 8.19
N ILE A 298 7.13 1.57 9.05
CA ILE A 298 6.34 1.88 10.24
C ILE A 298 5.61 3.21 9.99
N PHE A 299 4.29 3.15 9.81
CA PHE A 299 3.44 4.31 9.62
C PHE A 299 2.99 4.87 10.96
N CYS A 300 3.37 6.11 11.25
CA CYS A 300 3.07 6.84 12.48
C CYS A 300 2.08 7.98 12.21
N ALA A 301 1.44 8.49 13.29
CA ALA A 301 0.39 9.49 13.19
C ALA A 301 0.86 10.80 12.53
N ASP A 302 2.07 11.25 12.87
CA ASP A 302 2.70 12.45 12.33
C ASP A 302 4.24 12.34 12.33
N ILE A 303 4.92 13.41 11.96
CA ILE A 303 6.39 13.46 11.86
C ILE A 303 7.06 13.31 13.25
N GLU A 304 6.48 13.91 14.28
CA GLU A 304 6.97 13.83 15.66
C GLU A 304 6.86 12.40 16.20
N GLU A 305 5.72 11.73 15.97
CA GLU A 305 5.54 10.33 16.34
C GLU A 305 6.48 9.40 15.55
N ALA A 306 6.78 9.72 14.29
CA ALA A 306 7.74 8.95 13.50
C ALA A 306 9.15 9.06 14.06
N GLU A 307 9.57 10.25 14.52
CA GLU A 307 10.87 10.43 15.17
C GLU A 307 10.94 9.76 16.54
N ALA A 308 9.91 9.91 17.36
CA ALA A 308 9.88 9.29 18.69
C ALA A 308 9.87 7.75 18.58
N MET A 309 9.14 7.18 17.64
CA MET A 309 9.14 5.75 17.34
C MET A 309 10.52 5.28 16.86
N ARG A 310 11.18 6.05 15.99
CA ARG A 310 12.56 5.75 15.57
C ARG A 310 13.51 5.66 16.76
N GLN A 311 13.47 6.62 17.68
CA GLN A 311 14.32 6.64 18.86
C GLN A 311 14.12 5.42 19.76
N LEU A 312 12.86 5.05 20.03
CA LEU A 312 12.55 3.86 20.82
C LEU A 312 13.05 2.58 20.13
N LEU A 313 12.82 2.45 18.82
CA LEU A 313 13.30 1.29 18.07
C LEU A 313 14.82 1.21 18.03
N VAL A 314 15.54 2.34 17.96
CA VAL A 314 17.01 2.40 18.09
C VAL A 314 17.44 1.87 19.44
N ASN A 315 16.76 2.25 20.53
CA ASN A 315 17.08 1.77 21.88
C ASN A 315 16.91 0.24 21.99
N TYR A 316 15.81 -0.31 21.47
CA TYR A 316 15.54 -1.75 21.50
C TYR A 316 16.38 -2.58 20.52
N ASN A 317 16.99 -1.94 19.52
CA ASN A 317 17.83 -2.60 18.52
C ASN A 317 19.24 -2.00 18.46
N SER A 318 19.74 -1.53 19.62
CA SER A 318 21.01 -0.81 19.72
C SER A 318 22.22 -1.61 19.23
N ASP A 319 22.17 -2.93 19.32
CA ASP A 319 23.20 -3.85 18.83
C ASP A 319 23.37 -3.77 17.30
N LEU A 320 22.27 -3.65 16.53
CA LEU A 320 22.32 -3.48 15.09
C LEU A 320 22.58 -2.03 14.69
N CYS A 321 22.02 -1.07 15.43
CA CYS A 321 22.27 0.35 15.18
C CYS A 321 23.75 0.75 15.45
N LYS A 322 24.44 0.05 16.35
CA LYS A 322 25.89 0.21 16.54
C LYS A 322 26.72 -0.33 15.39
N LYS A 323 26.23 -1.35 14.66
CA LYS A 323 26.89 -1.89 13.48
C LYS A 323 26.73 -0.96 12.27
N ASP A 324 25.54 -0.42 12.06
CA ASP A 324 25.25 0.58 11.04
C ASP A 324 24.13 1.51 11.53
N SER A 325 24.44 2.80 11.64
CA SER A 325 23.48 3.82 12.11
C SER A 325 22.27 3.99 11.18
N ARG A 326 22.36 3.53 9.93
CA ARG A 326 21.28 3.54 8.95
C ARG A 326 20.28 2.40 9.15
N TYR A 327 20.50 1.49 10.11
CA TYR A 327 19.59 0.37 10.35
C TYR A 327 18.15 0.85 10.56
N ILE A 328 17.94 1.94 11.31
CA ILE A 328 16.63 2.57 11.52
C ILE A 328 16.69 4.04 11.13
N MET A 329 15.94 4.43 10.13
CA MET A 329 15.89 5.80 9.62
C MET A 329 14.47 6.35 9.65
N ARG A 330 14.33 7.67 9.84
CA ARG A 330 13.10 8.38 9.55
C ARG A 330 13.13 8.86 8.10
N ILE A 331 12.07 8.60 7.35
CA ILE A 331 11.89 9.13 5.99
C ILE A 331 10.56 9.88 5.94
N THR A 332 10.64 11.19 6.03
CA THR A 332 9.52 12.13 6.06
C THR A 332 9.75 13.30 5.12
N GLY A 333 8.68 14.06 4.81
CA GLY A 333 8.74 15.14 3.84
C GLY A 333 9.55 16.38 4.26
N ASP A 334 9.82 16.56 5.55
CA ASP A 334 10.50 17.70 6.16
C ASP A 334 12.03 17.57 6.17
N GLU A 335 12.58 16.35 6.07
CA GLU A 335 14.00 16.06 6.28
C GLU A 335 14.71 15.58 5.00
N ASN A 336 15.84 16.22 4.68
CA ASN A 336 16.63 15.85 3.51
C ASN A 336 17.52 14.60 3.71
N ILE A 337 17.94 14.31 4.95
CA ILE A 337 18.82 13.16 5.25
C ILE A 337 18.08 11.86 4.96
N GLY A 338 16.86 11.71 5.47
CA GLY A 338 16.02 10.55 5.20
C GLY A 338 15.65 10.41 3.72
N LYS A 339 15.33 11.53 3.04
CA LYS A 339 15.01 11.51 1.60
C LYS A 339 16.17 10.98 0.76
N LYS A 340 17.41 11.32 1.08
CA LYS A 340 18.61 10.80 0.37
C LYS A 340 18.81 9.30 0.56
N GLN A 341 18.22 8.71 1.62
CA GLN A 341 18.29 7.27 1.87
C GLN A 341 17.13 6.49 1.24
N LEU A 342 16.17 7.19 0.62
CA LEU A 342 15.02 6.55 -0.01
C LEU A 342 15.44 5.57 -1.12
N ASP A 343 16.40 5.96 -1.96
CA ASP A 343 16.88 5.11 -3.05
C ASP A 343 17.56 3.84 -2.49
N ASN A 344 18.36 3.97 -1.43
CA ASN A 344 18.95 2.83 -0.73
C ASN A 344 17.90 1.92 -0.09
N PHE A 345 16.80 2.50 0.44
CA PHE A 345 15.71 1.70 1.01
C PHE A 345 14.95 0.91 -0.06
N ILE A 346 14.76 1.50 -1.24
CA ILE A 346 14.08 0.88 -2.38
C ILE A 346 14.95 -0.21 -3.02
N ASP A 347 16.26 0.00 -3.07
CA ASP A 347 17.21 -0.93 -3.70
C ASP A 347 17.18 -2.29 -2.97
N PRO A 348 16.86 -3.39 -3.68
CA PRO A 348 16.82 -4.73 -3.09
C PRO A 348 18.19 -5.27 -2.69
N ASP A 349 19.28 -4.71 -3.20
CA ASP A 349 20.64 -5.15 -2.93
C ASP A 349 21.30 -4.36 -1.78
N GLN A 350 20.68 -3.26 -1.37
CA GLN A 350 21.13 -2.49 -0.22
C GLN A 350 20.45 -2.98 1.07
N PRO A 351 21.20 -3.45 2.09
CA PRO A 351 20.59 -3.92 3.35
C PRO A 351 20.05 -2.76 4.21
N TYR A 352 20.61 -1.56 4.07
CA TYR A 352 20.26 -0.39 4.88
C TYR A 352 19.73 0.77 4.02
N PRO A 353 18.75 1.53 4.51
CA PRO A 353 17.98 1.34 5.73
C PRO A 353 17.19 0.04 5.75
N THR A 354 17.06 -0.59 6.93
CA THR A 354 16.24 -1.80 7.11
C THR A 354 14.85 -1.43 7.62
N LEU A 355 14.78 -0.61 8.67
CA LEU A 355 13.53 -0.11 9.23
C LEU A 355 13.36 1.38 8.91
N VAL A 356 12.18 1.74 8.47
CA VAL A 356 11.86 3.14 8.18
C VAL A 356 10.58 3.55 8.90
N THR A 357 10.68 4.63 9.71
CA THR A 357 9.52 5.31 10.28
C THR A 357 9.08 6.47 9.39
N THR A 358 7.77 6.62 9.19
CA THR A 358 7.20 7.64 8.31
C THR A 358 5.81 8.07 8.76
N SER A 359 5.35 9.25 8.34
CA SER A 359 3.96 9.68 8.51
C SER A 359 3.13 9.45 7.25
N GLU A 360 3.47 10.12 6.16
CA GLU A 360 2.69 10.06 4.91
C GLU A 360 3.55 9.77 3.66
N MET A 361 4.84 10.11 3.71
CA MET A 361 5.68 10.14 2.52
C MET A 361 5.76 8.79 1.81
N LEU A 362 5.81 7.70 2.54
CA LEU A 362 5.95 6.35 2.00
C LEU A 362 4.60 5.66 1.69
N SER A 363 3.46 6.29 2.00
CA SER A 363 2.16 5.74 1.64
C SER A 363 1.97 5.64 0.13
N THR A 364 2.68 6.47 -0.65
CA THR A 364 2.55 6.55 -2.11
C THR A 364 3.88 6.72 -2.80
N GLY A 365 4.00 6.19 -4.02
CA GLY A 365 5.14 6.42 -4.92
C GLY A 365 6.43 5.66 -4.59
N VAL A 366 6.50 4.90 -3.51
CA VAL A 366 7.69 4.14 -3.13
C VAL A 366 7.53 2.67 -3.47
N ASP A 367 8.38 2.12 -4.32
CA ASP A 367 8.35 0.72 -4.73
C ASP A 367 9.47 -0.11 -4.05
N CYS A 368 9.34 -0.30 -2.74
CA CYS A 368 10.26 -1.18 -2.00
C CYS A 368 9.87 -2.65 -2.22
N LYS A 369 10.48 -3.31 -3.20
CA LYS A 369 10.16 -4.69 -3.61
C LYS A 369 10.42 -5.72 -2.51
N THR A 370 11.30 -5.44 -1.58
CA THR A 370 11.72 -6.33 -0.48
C THR A 370 11.03 -6.04 0.85
N CYS A 371 10.06 -5.10 0.90
CA CYS A 371 9.32 -4.77 2.11
C CYS A 371 8.54 -6.00 2.62
N GLY A 372 8.94 -6.56 3.76
CA GLY A 372 8.36 -7.76 4.37
C GLY A 372 7.52 -7.49 5.61
N LEU A 373 7.55 -6.26 6.17
CA LEU A 373 6.71 -5.87 7.29
C LEU A 373 6.16 -4.46 7.08
N ILE A 374 4.87 -4.32 7.28
CA ILE A 374 4.17 -3.04 7.36
C ILE A 374 3.58 -2.91 8.75
N VAL A 375 3.91 -1.83 9.45
CA VAL A 375 3.32 -1.50 10.76
C VAL A 375 2.41 -0.30 10.62
N ILE A 376 1.20 -0.40 11.14
CA ILE A 376 0.19 0.65 11.09
C ILE A 376 -0.11 1.13 12.51
N ASP A 377 0.46 2.28 12.89
CA ASP A 377 0.15 3.00 14.12
C ASP A 377 -0.32 4.43 13.83
N LYS A 378 -1.16 4.56 12.81
CA LYS A 378 -1.86 5.79 12.46
C LYS A 378 -3.31 5.51 12.08
N GLU A 379 -4.19 6.48 12.29
CA GLU A 379 -5.54 6.41 11.74
C GLU A 379 -5.48 6.59 10.21
N ILE A 380 -6.25 5.78 9.51
CA ILE A 380 -6.38 5.82 8.06
C ILE A 380 -7.79 6.31 7.73
N GLY A 381 -7.88 7.38 6.96
CA GLY A 381 -9.13 8.06 6.65
C GLY A 381 -9.90 7.47 5.46
N SER A 382 -9.26 6.64 4.64
CA SER A 382 -9.88 6.14 3.41
C SER A 382 -9.41 4.76 3.01
N MET A 383 -10.28 3.99 2.32
CA MET A 383 -9.95 2.73 1.68
C MET A 383 -8.78 2.88 0.70
N THR A 384 -8.71 4.00 0.01
CA THR A 384 -7.63 4.30 -0.94
C THR A 384 -6.27 4.36 -0.25
N GLU A 385 -6.17 5.10 0.86
CA GLU A 385 -4.93 5.18 1.66
C GLU A 385 -4.54 3.81 2.20
N PHE A 386 -5.50 3.05 2.71
CA PHE A 386 -5.29 1.68 3.18
C PHE A 386 -4.70 0.79 2.08
N LYS A 387 -5.34 0.73 0.92
CA LYS A 387 -4.89 -0.08 -0.23
C LYS A 387 -3.48 0.34 -0.71
N GLN A 388 -3.15 1.61 -0.62
CA GLN A 388 -1.82 2.11 -0.98
C GLN A 388 -0.74 1.68 0.02
N ILE A 389 -1.04 1.72 1.32
CA ILE A 389 -0.15 1.26 2.38
C ILE A 389 0.10 -0.24 2.24
N VAL A 390 -0.95 -1.06 2.13
CA VAL A 390 -0.85 -2.50 1.92
C VAL A 390 -0.08 -2.82 0.64
N GLY A 391 -0.33 -2.05 -0.42
CA GLY A 391 0.34 -2.18 -1.70
C GLY A 391 1.88 -2.05 -1.65
N ARG A 392 2.45 -1.50 -0.56
CA ARG A 392 3.92 -1.45 -0.39
C ARG A 392 4.53 -2.83 -0.14
N GLY A 393 3.77 -3.76 0.44
CA GLY A 393 4.21 -5.12 0.71
C GLY A 393 3.96 -6.12 -0.42
N THR A 394 3.12 -5.80 -1.39
CA THR A 394 2.57 -6.77 -2.35
C THR A 394 3.55 -7.32 -3.40
N ARG A 395 4.75 -6.77 -3.51
CA ARG A 395 5.74 -7.30 -4.47
C ARG A 395 6.29 -8.65 -4.06
N LEU A 396 6.30 -9.61 -4.96
CA LEU A 396 7.05 -10.86 -4.81
C LEU A 396 8.53 -10.64 -5.14
N ARG A 397 9.41 -11.20 -4.32
CA ARG A 397 10.86 -11.29 -4.54
C ARG A 397 11.36 -12.63 -4.03
N THR A 398 10.99 -13.69 -4.73
CA THR A 398 11.32 -15.07 -4.41
C THR A 398 12.83 -15.33 -4.44
N ASP A 399 13.56 -14.60 -5.30
CA ASP A 399 15.02 -14.56 -5.37
C ASP A 399 15.68 -13.99 -4.10
N LYS A 400 14.95 -13.19 -3.31
CA LYS A 400 15.38 -12.66 -2.01
C LYS A 400 14.63 -13.29 -0.82
N GLY A 401 13.95 -14.44 -1.05
CA GLY A 401 13.21 -15.17 -0.02
C GLY A 401 11.89 -14.52 0.42
N LYS A 402 11.40 -13.52 -0.32
CA LYS A 402 10.13 -12.86 0.01
C LYS A 402 8.98 -13.46 -0.78
N TRP A 403 8.20 -14.31 -0.12
CA TRP A 403 7.00 -14.97 -0.65
C TRP A 403 5.70 -14.34 -0.14
N HIS A 404 5.73 -13.72 1.02
CA HIS A 404 4.61 -13.04 1.68
C HIS A 404 5.13 -11.82 2.45
N PHE A 405 4.22 -11.07 3.06
CA PHE A 405 4.58 -10.00 3.99
C PHE A 405 3.63 -9.97 5.19
N GLU A 406 4.09 -9.35 6.27
CA GLU A 406 3.34 -9.20 7.51
C GLU A 406 2.78 -7.78 7.62
N ILE A 407 1.58 -7.66 8.18
CA ILE A 407 0.99 -6.39 8.61
C ILE A 407 0.79 -6.46 10.12
N LEU A 408 1.35 -5.53 10.86
CA LEU A 408 1.12 -5.35 12.29
C LEU A 408 0.28 -4.10 12.49
N ASP A 409 -0.98 -4.29 12.88
CA ASP A 409 -1.99 -3.23 12.94
C ASP A 409 -2.39 -2.93 14.39
N PHE A 410 -2.05 -1.74 14.88
CA PHE A 410 -2.42 -1.22 16.20
C PHE A 410 -3.67 -0.35 16.19
N ARG A 411 -4.21 -0.04 15.01
CA ARG A 411 -5.36 0.85 14.83
C ARG A 411 -6.61 0.13 14.34
N ASN A 412 -6.51 -1.19 14.16
CA ASN A 412 -7.60 -2.04 13.65
C ASN A 412 -8.18 -1.56 12.31
N VAL A 413 -7.35 -0.93 11.50
CA VAL A 413 -7.76 -0.40 10.19
C VAL A 413 -8.02 -1.51 9.18
N THR A 414 -7.31 -2.64 9.31
CA THR A 414 -7.51 -3.82 8.47
C THR A 414 -8.91 -4.44 8.62
N GLN A 415 -9.55 -4.29 9.78
CA GLN A 415 -10.94 -4.71 10.00
C GLN A 415 -11.95 -3.68 9.48
N LEU A 416 -11.61 -2.38 9.56
CA LEU A 416 -12.47 -1.29 9.08
C LEU A 416 -12.61 -1.29 7.56
N PHE A 417 -11.55 -1.68 6.84
CA PHE A 417 -11.46 -1.65 5.40
C PHE A 417 -11.54 -3.04 4.77
N LYS A 418 -12.25 -3.98 5.41
CA LYS A 418 -12.59 -5.26 4.77
C LYS A 418 -13.39 -5.01 3.51
N ASP A 419 -12.89 -5.53 2.41
CA ASP A 419 -13.49 -5.41 1.09
C ASP A 419 -13.45 -6.80 0.43
N PRO A 420 -14.60 -7.46 0.20
CA PRO A 420 -14.63 -8.79 -0.39
C PRO A 420 -13.90 -8.89 -1.74
N GLU A 421 -13.94 -7.83 -2.55
CA GLU A 421 -13.20 -7.79 -3.82
C GLU A 421 -11.69 -7.63 -3.63
N PHE A 422 -11.27 -7.11 -2.47
CA PHE A 422 -9.87 -6.91 -2.14
C PHE A 422 -9.31 -8.05 -1.30
N ASP A 423 -10.06 -8.45 -0.24
CA ASP A 423 -9.63 -9.41 0.79
C ASP A 423 -10.21 -10.83 0.59
N GLY A 424 -11.25 -11.00 -0.22
CA GLY A 424 -12.06 -12.21 -0.32
C GLY A 424 -13.20 -12.24 0.70
N ASP A 425 -14.17 -13.15 0.51
CA ASP A 425 -15.27 -13.35 1.44
C ASP A 425 -14.75 -13.97 2.75
N PRO A 426 -15.16 -13.45 3.94
CA PRO A 426 -14.84 -14.08 5.19
C PRO A 426 -15.70 -15.35 5.36
N GLU A 427 -15.10 -16.53 5.27
CA GLU A 427 -15.78 -17.75 5.72
C GLU A 427 -15.81 -17.78 7.25
N LEU A 428 -17.02 -17.82 7.78
CA LEU A 428 -17.29 -18.14 9.18
C LEU A 428 -17.29 -19.67 9.33
N GLU A 429 -16.13 -20.28 9.45
CA GLU A 429 -16.09 -21.66 9.91
C GLU A 429 -16.43 -21.71 11.41
N GLY A 430 -17.47 -22.47 11.66
CA GLY A 430 -18.24 -22.79 12.82
C GLY A 430 -17.66 -22.63 14.22
N GLY A 431 -18.46 -22.01 15.05
CA GLY A 431 -18.58 -22.34 16.48
C GLY A 431 -17.95 -21.34 17.43
N GLY A 432 -18.75 -20.40 17.90
CA GLY A 432 -18.46 -19.61 19.10
C GLY A 432 -18.24 -18.12 18.86
N SER A 433 -19.22 -17.48 18.26
CA SER A 433 -19.31 -16.03 18.16
C SER A 433 -19.41 -15.39 19.55
N LYS A 434 -18.30 -14.83 20.03
CA LYS A 434 -18.42 -13.58 20.78
C LYS A 434 -18.39 -12.47 19.74
N THR A 435 -19.55 -12.17 19.18
CA THR A 435 -19.81 -11.00 18.36
C THR A 435 -19.50 -9.76 19.19
N TYR A 436 -18.33 -9.18 18.97
CA TYR A 436 -18.20 -7.76 19.25
C TYR A 436 -19.16 -7.04 18.30
N PRO A 437 -20.02 -6.14 18.81
CA PRO A 437 -20.98 -5.45 17.95
C PRO A 437 -20.22 -4.78 16.81
N PRO A 438 -20.70 -4.90 15.55
CA PRO A 438 -20.09 -4.20 14.46
C PRO A 438 -20.14 -2.70 14.79
N TYR A 439 -18.98 -2.06 14.80
CA TYR A 439 -18.89 -0.61 14.90
C TYR A 439 -19.66 -0.04 13.70
N ARG A 440 -20.91 0.37 13.93
CA ARG A 440 -21.62 1.22 12.99
C ARG A 440 -21.02 2.62 13.15
N PRO A 441 -20.36 3.18 12.16
CA PRO A 441 -20.00 4.57 12.20
C PRO A 441 -21.33 5.35 12.35
N ARG A 442 -21.53 6.03 13.47
CA ARG A 442 -22.54 7.07 13.53
C ARG A 442 -22.26 7.97 12.34
N ARG A 443 -23.29 8.18 11.50
CA ARG A 443 -23.28 9.24 10.48
C ARG A 443 -22.86 10.53 11.19
N THR A 444 -21.59 10.84 11.13
CA THR A 444 -21.12 12.18 11.38
C THR A 444 -21.49 12.95 10.12
N VAL A 445 -22.43 13.86 10.30
CA VAL A 445 -22.70 14.94 9.36
C VAL A 445 -21.34 15.48 8.94
N SER A 446 -21.10 15.47 7.63
CA SER A 446 -19.93 16.05 7.01
C SER A 446 -19.91 17.55 7.35
N HIS A 447 -19.08 17.93 8.28
CA HIS A 447 -18.52 19.26 8.29
C HIS A 447 -17.08 19.18 7.80
N ASP A 448 -16.92 19.68 6.60
CA ASP A 448 -15.82 20.40 5.99
C ASP A 448 -14.39 20.13 6.43
N GLN A 449 -13.62 19.90 5.36
CA GLN A 449 -12.22 20.24 5.13
C GLN A 449 -11.21 19.71 6.16
N PRO A 450 -10.15 19.03 5.68
CA PRO A 450 -8.93 19.04 6.41
C PRO A 450 -8.34 20.45 6.29
N GLN A 451 -8.76 21.34 7.16
CA GLN A 451 -7.94 22.48 7.52
C GLN A 451 -6.58 21.90 7.88
N ARG A 452 -5.53 22.40 7.27
CA ARG A 452 -4.18 22.30 7.81
C ARG A 452 -4.22 22.98 9.18
N GLU A 453 -4.58 22.22 10.21
CA GLU A 453 -4.51 22.67 11.59
C GLU A 453 -3.05 22.79 12.00
N TYR A 454 -2.46 23.92 11.67
CA TYR A 454 -1.35 24.45 12.40
C TYR A 454 -1.88 24.80 13.80
N GLY A 455 -1.59 23.93 14.80
CA GLY A 455 -1.74 24.33 16.19
C GLY A 455 -2.66 23.51 17.10
N LEU A 456 -2.98 22.25 16.81
CA LEU A 456 -3.54 21.40 17.86
C LEU A 456 -2.48 21.19 18.95
N LYS A 457 -2.79 21.67 20.16
CA LYS A 457 -1.93 21.50 21.33
C LYS A 457 -1.88 20.03 21.68
N LYS A 458 -0.68 19.44 21.61
CA LYS A 458 -0.45 18.03 21.88
C LYS A 458 -0.07 17.86 23.34
N TYR A 459 -0.75 16.99 24.06
CA TYR A 459 -0.50 16.69 25.46
C TYR A 459 0.27 15.38 25.60
N TYR A 460 1.12 15.29 26.62
CA TYR A 460 1.97 14.13 26.88
C TYR A 460 1.74 13.63 28.30
N ILE A 461 1.36 12.37 28.45
CA ILE A 461 1.13 11.75 29.76
C ILE A 461 2.02 10.52 29.97
N ASN A 462 2.33 10.26 31.24
CA ASN A 462 3.14 9.14 31.68
C ASN A 462 2.44 8.38 32.82
N GLY A 463 2.98 7.23 33.24
CA GLY A 463 2.50 6.47 34.38
C GLY A 463 1.22 5.67 34.17
N LYS A 464 0.69 5.59 32.95
CA LYS A 464 -0.50 4.79 32.67
C LYS A 464 -0.15 3.32 32.45
N ASN A 465 -1.00 2.41 32.97
CA ASN A 465 -0.83 0.97 32.74
C ASN A 465 -1.34 0.64 31.34
N VAL A 466 -0.44 0.33 30.42
CA VAL A 466 -0.76 -0.05 29.04
C VAL A 466 -0.23 -1.46 28.79
N GLN A 467 -1.07 -2.30 28.21
CA GLN A 467 -0.72 -3.68 27.84
C GLN A 467 -1.46 -4.12 26.57
N ILE A 468 -0.91 -5.11 25.88
CA ILE A 468 -1.60 -5.75 24.76
C ILE A 468 -2.66 -6.70 25.35
N ASN A 469 -3.92 -6.40 25.11
CA ASN A 469 -5.04 -7.14 25.66
C ASN A 469 -5.36 -8.39 24.82
N THR A 470 -5.38 -8.22 23.51
CA THR A 470 -5.72 -9.30 22.56
C THR A 470 -4.97 -9.10 21.25
N GLU A 471 -4.60 -10.19 20.62
CA GLU A 471 -4.11 -10.20 19.24
C GLU A 471 -4.95 -11.17 18.41
N ILE A 472 -5.28 -10.74 17.21
CA ILE A 472 -6.02 -11.52 16.21
C ILE A 472 -5.16 -11.64 14.97
N VAL A 473 -4.96 -12.85 14.49
CA VAL A 473 -4.23 -13.11 13.24
C VAL A 473 -5.24 -13.39 12.14
N SER A 474 -5.10 -12.71 11.02
CA SER A 474 -5.87 -12.94 9.80
C SER A 474 -4.93 -13.20 8.63
N TYR A 475 -5.23 -14.20 7.82
CA TYR A 475 -4.42 -14.57 6.65
C TYR A 475 -5.32 -15.17 5.57
N LEU A 476 -4.85 -15.17 4.33
CA LEU A 476 -5.52 -15.86 3.23
C LEU A 476 -5.44 -17.38 3.45
N GLY A 477 -6.58 -18.07 3.41
CA GLY A 477 -6.65 -19.52 3.49
C GLY A 477 -5.90 -20.23 2.35
N ALA A 478 -5.78 -21.55 2.48
CA ALA A 478 -5.08 -22.38 1.50
C ALA A 478 -5.74 -22.37 0.10
N ASP A 479 -7.02 -22.00 0.04
CA ASP A 479 -7.80 -21.82 -1.19
C ASP A 479 -7.45 -20.50 -1.94
N GLY A 480 -6.68 -19.59 -1.31
CA GLY A 480 -6.35 -18.28 -1.85
C GLY A 480 -7.51 -17.28 -1.90
N HIS A 481 -8.72 -17.67 -1.43
CA HIS A 481 -9.96 -16.89 -1.57
C HIS A 481 -10.50 -16.40 -0.25
N THR A 482 -10.23 -17.13 0.84
CA THR A 482 -10.86 -16.91 2.14
C THR A 482 -9.92 -16.19 3.10
N LEU A 483 -10.40 -15.12 3.75
CA LEU A 483 -9.69 -14.48 4.85
C LEU A 483 -10.02 -15.20 6.15
N VAL A 484 -9.14 -16.09 6.61
CA VAL A 484 -9.26 -16.78 7.89
C VAL A 484 -8.85 -15.84 9.01
N THR A 485 -9.70 -15.71 10.03
CA THR A 485 -9.44 -14.91 11.23
C THR A 485 -9.50 -15.79 12.46
N GLU A 486 -8.40 -15.92 13.18
CA GLU A 486 -8.26 -16.80 14.32
C GLU A 486 -7.63 -16.06 15.51
N SER A 487 -7.86 -16.56 16.74
CA SER A 487 -7.04 -16.13 17.86
C SER A 487 -5.59 -16.59 17.65
N LEU A 488 -4.62 -15.87 18.24
CA LEU A 488 -3.22 -16.27 18.13
C LEU A 488 -2.98 -17.71 18.63
N THR A 489 -3.72 -18.13 19.67
CA THR A 489 -3.63 -19.49 20.22
C THR A 489 -4.17 -20.53 19.24
N ASP A 490 -5.34 -20.27 18.63
CA ASP A 490 -5.95 -21.20 17.67
C ASP A 490 -5.13 -21.30 16.38
N PHE A 491 -4.59 -20.17 15.90
CA PHE A 491 -3.67 -20.15 14.77
C PHE A 491 -2.41 -20.99 15.05
N THR A 492 -1.81 -20.84 16.23
CA THR A 492 -0.64 -21.62 16.64
C THR A 492 -0.97 -23.10 16.75
N ARG A 493 -2.13 -23.45 17.36
CA ARG A 493 -2.63 -24.82 17.47
C ARG A 493 -2.80 -25.48 16.11
N LYS A 494 -3.45 -24.79 15.16
CA LYS A 494 -3.66 -25.28 13.80
C LYS A 494 -2.37 -25.59 13.08
N ASN A 495 -1.35 -24.71 13.21
CA ASN A 495 -0.06 -24.92 12.60
C ASN A 495 0.72 -26.08 13.24
N ILE A 496 0.62 -26.29 14.57
CA ILE A 496 1.20 -27.46 15.23
C ILE A 496 0.53 -28.74 14.71
N ARG A 497 -0.81 -28.78 14.63
CA ARG A 497 -1.57 -29.93 14.12
C ARG A 497 -1.36 -30.18 12.61
N GLY A 498 -1.09 -29.13 11.84
CA GLY A 498 -0.70 -29.27 10.43
C GLY A 498 0.65 -29.96 10.23
N LYS A 499 1.57 -29.80 11.18
CA LYS A 499 2.89 -30.48 11.16
C LYS A 499 2.82 -31.88 11.77
N TYR A 500 2.06 -32.07 12.85
CA TYR A 500 1.92 -33.33 13.58
C TYR A 500 0.43 -33.69 13.72
N ALA A 501 0.02 -34.83 13.16
CA ALA A 501 -1.37 -35.26 13.14
C ALA A 501 -1.93 -35.54 14.56
N THR A 502 -1.06 -35.98 15.47
CA THR A 502 -1.41 -36.30 16.85
C THR A 502 -0.34 -35.83 17.84
N LEU A 503 -0.72 -35.61 19.10
CA LEU A 503 0.22 -35.34 20.19
C LEU A 503 1.25 -36.45 20.35
N ASP A 504 0.83 -37.71 20.19
CA ASP A 504 1.70 -38.88 20.31
C ASP A 504 2.78 -38.88 19.19
N GLU A 505 2.41 -38.48 18.00
CA GLU A 505 3.36 -38.33 16.89
C GLU A 505 4.38 -37.22 17.20
N PHE A 506 3.94 -36.09 17.74
CA PHE A 506 4.84 -35.03 18.18
C PHE A 506 5.79 -35.51 19.28
N ILE A 507 5.27 -36.18 20.33
CA ILE A 507 6.06 -36.71 21.44
C ILE A 507 7.11 -37.71 20.92
N LYS A 508 6.72 -38.60 20.02
CA LYS A 508 7.63 -39.58 19.40
C LYS A 508 8.77 -38.89 18.64
N ASN A 509 8.44 -37.92 17.80
CA ASN A 509 9.45 -37.16 17.05
C ASN A 509 10.34 -36.31 17.97
N TRP A 510 9.76 -35.69 18.99
CA TRP A 510 10.50 -34.92 19.99
C TRP A 510 11.48 -35.81 20.76
N THR A 511 11.05 -36.99 21.18
CA THR A 511 11.88 -37.92 21.94
C THR A 511 12.99 -38.51 21.08
N ALA A 512 12.72 -38.76 19.80
CA ALA A 512 13.71 -39.35 18.86
C ALA A 512 14.74 -38.32 18.35
N ALA A 513 14.48 -37.01 18.46
CA ALA A 513 15.36 -35.99 17.91
C ALA A 513 16.62 -35.78 18.76
N ASP A 514 17.80 -35.89 18.15
CA ASP A 514 19.09 -35.62 18.78
C ASP A 514 19.24 -34.14 19.21
N LYS A 515 18.66 -33.24 18.40
CA LYS A 515 18.67 -31.79 18.65
C LYS A 515 17.26 -31.26 18.66
N LYS A 516 16.72 -31.01 19.85
CA LYS A 516 15.37 -30.44 20.05
C LYS A 516 15.17 -29.09 19.34
N LYS A 517 16.26 -28.33 19.17
CA LYS A 517 16.27 -27.06 18.44
C LYS A 517 15.81 -27.23 16.99
N VAL A 518 16.11 -28.34 16.33
CA VAL A 518 15.70 -28.60 14.95
C VAL A 518 14.16 -28.64 14.84
N ILE A 519 13.50 -29.34 15.77
CA ILE A 519 12.02 -29.39 15.81
C ILE A 519 11.42 -28.00 16.08
N VAL A 520 12.03 -27.23 16.98
CA VAL A 520 11.59 -25.86 17.28
C VAL A 520 11.73 -24.95 16.06
N ASP A 521 12.84 -25.05 15.34
CA ASP A 521 13.09 -24.26 14.14
C ASP A 521 12.16 -24.69 12.98
N GLU A 522 11.91 -25.99 12.82
CA GLU A 522 10.87 -26.48 11.90
C GLU A 522 9.47 -25.95 12.24
N LEU A 523 9.08 -25.97 13.51
CA LEU A 523 7.79 -25.42 13.94
C LEU A 523 7.68 -23.91 13.63
N LYS A 524 8.77 -23.17 13.75
CA LYS A 524 8.81 -21.75 13.35
C LYS A 524 8.56 -21.56 11.86
N GLU A 525 9.09 -22.43 11.01
CA GLU A 525 8.81 -22.42 9.57
C GLU A 525 7.33 -22.65 9.27
N TYR A 526 6.63 -23.44 10.11
CA TYR A 526 5.18 -23.63 10.06
C TYR A 526 4.38 -22.54 10.81
N ASN A 527 5.01 -21.39 11.11
CA ASN A 527 4.36 -20.28 11.81
C ASN A 527 3.83 -20.58 13.22
N VAL A 528 4.46 -21.47 13.93
CA VAL A 528 4.14 -21.77 15.33
C VAL A 528 4.70 -20.67 16.21
N LEU A 529 3.82 -19.91 16.87
CA LEU A 529 4.13 -18.68 17.60
C LEU A 529 4.26 -18.95 19.11
N LEU A 530 5.14 -19.86 19.49
CA LEU A 530 5.27 -20.34 20.88
C LEU A 530 5.59 -19.23 21.88
N ASP A 531 6.48 -18.31 21.53
CA ASP A 531 6.84 -17.20 22.42
C ASP A 531 5.66 -16.24 22.64
N ALA A 532 4.84 -16.02 21.64
CA ALA A 532 3.65 -15.20 21.74
C ALA A 532 2.56 -15.87 22.60
N VAL A 533 2.48 -17.21 22.59
CA VAL A 533 1.58 -17.96 23.49
C VAL A 533 2.07 -17.87 24.93
N ARG A 534 3.37 -18.06 25.18
CA ARG A 534 3.98 -17.96 26.51
C ARG A 534 3.69 -16.61 27.17
N GLU A 535 3.77 -15.53 26.44
CA GLU A 535 3.51 -14.19 26.98
C GLU A 535 2.05 -13.94 27.35
N LYS A 536 1.13 -14.55 26.66
CA LYS A 536 -0.32 -14.42 26.96
C LYS A 536 -0.81 -15.28 28.13
N ARG A 537 -0.01 -16.19 28.54
CA ARG A 537 -0.33 -17.16 29.61
C ARG A 537 0.71 -17.05 30.71
N PRO A 538 0.44 -16.26 31.78
CA PRO A 538 1.38 -16.10 32.90
C PRO A 538 1.80 -17.40 33.56
N ASP A 539 0.92 -18.42 33.53
CA ASP A 539 1.19 -19.78 34.01
C ASP A 539 2.23 -20.53 33.16
N LEU A 540 2.45 -20.09 31.90
CA LEU A 540 3.45 -20.68 31.00
C LEU A 540 4.75 -19.88 30.90
N LEU A 541 4.91 -18.80 31.65
CA LEU A 541 6.10 -17.92 31.58
C LEU A 541 7.40 -18.69 31.83
N ASN A 542 7.39 -19.64 32.76
CA ASN A 542 8.53 -20.47 33.13
C ASN A 542 8.49 -21.88 32.52
N ALA A 543 7.47 -22.18 31.71
CA ALA A 543 7.34 -23.46 31.03
C ALA A 543 8.38 -23.58 29.92
N ASP A 544 8.92 -24.77 29.69
CA ASP A 544 9.80 -25.01 28.56
C ASP A 544 8.98 -25.09 27.24
N ILE A 545 9.70 -25.12 26.12
CA ILE A 545 9.06 -25.10 24.79
C ILE A 545 8.19 -26.35 24.57
N PHE A 546 8.60 -27.51 25.11
CA PHE A 546 7.84 -28.74 24.98
C PHE A 546 6.50 -28.64 25.71
N ASP A 547 6.51 -28.13 26.94
CA ASP A 547 5.29 -27.95 27.74
C ASP A 547 4.31 -26.98 27.05
N ILE A 548 4.84 -25.90 26.44
CA ILE A 548 4.02 -24.94 25.70
C ILE A 548 3.38 -25.61 24.49
N ILE A 549 4.14 -26.40 23.72
CA ILE A 549 3.62 -27.11 22.55
C ILE A 549 2.52 -28.10 22.98
N CYS A 550 2.78 -28.91 24.00
CA CYS A 550 1.80 -29.87 24.54
C CYS A 550 0.54 -29.20 25.08
N HIS A 551 0.67 -28.00 25.67
CA HIS A 551 -0.46 -27.24 26.16
C HIS A 551 -1.34 -26.66 25.05
N VAL A 552 -0.72 -26.25 23.92
CA VAL A 552 -1.41 -25.64 22.79
C VAL A 552 -2.00 -26.68 21.84
N ALA A 553 -1.34 -27.82 21.64
CA ALA A 553 -1.77 -28.91 20.76
C ALA A 553 -3.04 -29.63 21.29
#